data_d9105a7f3ca541008d2e6783595efa58
#
_entry.id   d9105a7f3ca541008d2e6783595efa58
#
_cell.length_a   1.000
_cell.length_b   1.000
_cell.length_c   1.000
_cell.angle_alpha   90.00
_cell.angle_beta   90.00
_cell.angle_gamma   90.00
#
_symmetry.space_group_name_H-M   'P 1'
#
loop_
_entity.id
_entity.type
_entity.pdbx_description
1 polymer ?
#
loop_
_entity_poly.entity_id
_entity_poly.type
_entity_poly.pdbx_seq_one_letter_code
_entity_poly.pdbx_strand_id
1 'polypeptide(L)'
;MYTLYYAPGAASLAVHWMLIEIGAPFELVKLDLAAGDQRKPEYLALNPNGVVPTLVVDGTPMAECAAMLLLLAERHPEAALAPPVGSPARLPYLQWMVHLTNTVQPAFRHWFFPRGLAGEENAERVK
;
A
#
# COMPACT_ATOMS: atom_id res chain seq x y z
N MET A 1 -4.95 -12.67 -11.87
CA MET A 1 -3.51 -12.34 -12.01
C MET A 1 -3.23 -11.02 -11.32
N TYR A 2 -2.08 -10.90 -10.63
CA TYR A 2 -1.71 -9.70 -9.87
C TYR A 2 -0.48 -9.04 -10.48
N THR A 3 -0.48 -7.70 -10.60
CA THR A 3 0.72 -6.92 -10.93
C THR A 3 0.89 -5.83 -9.88
N LEU A 4 1.98 -5.86 -9.13
CA LEU A 4 2.27 -4.88 -8.07
C LEU A 4 3.29 -3.85 -8.56
N TYR A 5 2.87 -2.61 -8.60
CA TYR A 5 3.76 -1.45 -8.76
C TYR A 5 4.32 -1.06 -7.39
N TYR A 6 5.64 -1.05 -7.25
CA TYR A 6 6.31 -0.90 -5.96
C TYR A 6 7.56 -0.05 -6.02
N ALA A 7 8.01 0.37 -4.86
CA ALA A 7 9.35 0.93 -4.66
C ALA A 7 9.98 0.33 -3.39
N PRO A 8 11.30 0.08 -3.37
CA PRO A 8 11.99 -0.39 -2.17
C PRO A 8 11.83 0.59 -1.00
N GLY A 9 11.61 0.07 0.21
CA GLY A 9 11.43 0.87 1.42
C GLY A 9 10.11 1.65 1.51
N ALA A 10 9.18 1.44 0.58
CA ALA A 10 7.87 2.08 0.59
C ALA A 10 6.77 1.16 1.16
N ALA A 11 5.57 1.70 1.35
CA ALA A 11 4.39 0.98 1.85
C ALA A 11 4.01 -0.27 1.01
N SER A 12 4.44 -0.32 -0.23
CA SER A 12 4.30 -1.48 -1.12
C SER A 12 4.90 -2.77 -0.57
N LEU A 13 5.82 -2.69 0.39
CA LEU A 13 6.43 -3.86 1.03
C LEU A 13 5.37 -4.77 1.68
N ALA A 14 4.36 -4.21 2.33
CA ALA A 14 3.31 -5.00 2.97
C ALA A 14 2.50 -5.83 1.97
N VAL A 15 2.15 -5.22 0.83
CA VAL A 15 1.42 -5.92 -0.25
C VAL A 15 2.29 -6.99 -0.91
N HIS A 16 3.56 -6.67 -1.16
CA HIS A 16 4.52 -7.63 -1.71
C HIS A 16 4.70 -8.84 -0.80
N TRP A 17 4.89 -8.61 0.50
CA TRP A 17 5.01 -9.68 1.48
C TRP A 17 3.75 -10.54 1.51
N MET A 18 2.57 -9.93 1.52
CA MET A 18 1.32 -10.68 1.51
C MET A 18 1.17 -11.55 0.26
N LEU A 19 1.54 -11.06 -0.92
CA LEU A 19 1.53 -11.84 -2.17
C LEU A 19 2.43 -13.07 -2.08
N ILE A 20 3.59 -12.96 -1.41
CA ILE A 20 4.50 -14.09 -1.14
C ILE A 20 3.85 -15.09 -0.17
N GLU A 21 3.28 -14.61 0.95
CA GLU A 21 2.65 -15.47 1.97
C GLU A 21 1.47 -16.27 1.43
N ILE A 22 0.65 -15.69 0.56
CA ILE A 22 -0.47 -16.40 -0.05
C ILE A 22 -0.03 -17.33 -1.18
N GLY A 23 1.21 -17.22 -1.66
CA GLY A 23 1.73 -18.06 -2.75
C GLY A 23 1.06 -17.82 -4.10
N ALA A 24 0.37 -16.71 -4.28
CA ALA A 24 -0.29 -16.37 -5.54
C ALA A 24 0.72 -15.94 -6.60
N PRO A 25 0.54 -16.29 -7.89
CA PRO A 25 1.40 -15.79 -8.95
C PRO A 25 1.18 -14.27 -9.14
N PHE A 26 2.28 -13.53 -9.18
CA PHE A 26 2.27 -12.07 -9.37
C PHE A 26 3.46 -11.58 -10.18
N GLU A 27 3.29 -10.40 -10.77
CA GLU A 27 4.35 -9.63 -11.42
C GLU A 27 4.72 -8.40 -10.59
N LEU A 28 5.99 -8.00 -10.66
CA LEU A 28 6.51 -6.81 -9.99
C LEU A 28 6.95 -5.77 -11.02
N VAL A 29 6.45 -4.54 -10.88
CA VAL A 29 6.90 -3.39 -11.64
C VAL A 29 7.53 -2.37 -10.69
N LYS A 30 8.86 -2.29 -10.72
CA LYS A 30 9.60 -1.34 -9.90
C LYS A 30 9.49 0.07 -10.46
N LEU A 31 9.19 1.04 -9.60
CA LEU A 31 9.24 2.47 -9.90
C LEU A 31 10.46 3.11 -9.24
N ASP A 32 11.17 3.94 -9.99
CA ASP A 32 12.18 4.85 -9.45
C ASP A 32 11.49 6.16 -9.01
N LEU A 33 11.24 6.27 -7.70
CA LEU A 33 10.57 7.45 -7.13
C LEU A 33 11.43 8.70 -7.22
N ALA A 34 12.77 8.55 -7.21
CA ALA A 34 13.70 9.68 -7.35
C ALA A 34 13.71 10.22 -8.79
N ALA A 35 13.58 9.33 -9.78
CA ALA A 35 13.43 9.70 -11.19
C ALA A 35 12.02 10.22 -11.54
N GLY A 36 11.06 10.12 -10.60
CA GLY A 36 9.70 10.61 -10.80
C GLY A 36 8.79 9.66 -11.58
N ASP A 37 9.09 8.37 -11.66
CA ASP A 37 8.28 7.39 -12.40
C ASP A 37 6.81 7.40 -11.98
N GLN A 38 6.52 7.65 -10.69
CA GLN A 38 5.16 7.76 -10.17
C GLN A 38 4.39 9.00 -10.68
N ARG A 39 5.07 9.91 -11.38
CA ARG A 39 4.47 11.13 -11.96
C ARG A 39 4.27 11.04 -13.47
N LYS A 40 4.75 9.96 -14.08
CA LYS A 40 4.58 9.75 -15.52
C LYS A 40 3.12 9.51 -15.88
N PRO A 41 2.65 9.98 -17.05
CA PRO A 41 1.25 9.84 -17.45
C PRO A 41 0.73 8.40 -17.43
N GLU A 42 1.54 7.45 -17.85
CA GLU A 42 1.20 6.03 -17.89
C GLU A 42 0.95 5.45 -16.48
N TYR A 43 1.68 5.91 -15.46
CA TYR A 43 1.42 5.48 -14.09
C TYR A 43 0.25 6.26 -13.48
N LEU A 44 0.12 7.54 -13.74
CA LEU A 44 -1.01 8.35 -13.26
C LEU A 44 -2.35 7.87 -13.80
N ALA A 45 -2.37 7.22 -14.96
CA ALA A 45 -3.57 6.56 -15.48
C ALA A 45 -4.00 5.36 -14.62
N LEU A 46 -3.06 4.70 -13.92
CA LEU A 46 -3.34 3.60 -12.98
C LEU A 46 -3.66 4.11 -11.58
N ASN A 47 -2.92 5.12 -11.13
CA ASN A 47 -3.07 5.73 -9.80
C ASN A 47 -2.89 7.25 -9.89
N PRO A 48 -3.99 8.01 -9.98
CA PRO A 48 -3.94 9.46 -10.08
C PRO A 48 -3.24 10.17 -8.90
N ASN A 49 -3.14 9.51 -7.75
CA ASN A 49 -2.43 10.05 -6.58
C ASN A 49 -0.91 10.06 -6.77
N GLY A 50 -0.37 9.30 -7.75
CA GLY A 50 1.05 9.24 -8.03
C GLY A 50 1.88 8.74 -6.85
N VAL A 51 1.41 7.69 -6.18
CA VAL A 51 2.07 7.04 -5.05
C VAL A 51 2.07 5.52 -5.21
N VAL A 52 2.98 4.83 -4.51
CA VAL A 52 2.98 3.36 -4.42
C VAL A 52 2.44 2.93 -3.04
N PRO A 53 1.84 1.74 -2.93
CA PRO A 53 1.59 0.74 -3.98
C PRO A 53 0.43 1.07 -4.93
N THR A 54 0.47 0.45 -6.11
CA THR A 54 -0.71 0.21 -6.93
C THR A 54 -0.74 -1.28 -7.25
N LEU A 55 -1.87 -1.93 -7.01
CA LEU A 55 -2.08 -3.34 -7.33
C LEU A 55 -3.08 -3.43 -8.48
N VAL A 56 -2.66 -4.02 -9.60
CA VAL A 56 -3.58 -4.37 -10.68
C VAL A 56 -4.10 -5.78 -10.45
N VAL A 57 -5.40 -5.91 -10.34
CA VAL A 57 -6.10 -7.17 -10.07
C VAL A 57 -6.98 -7.49 -11.26
N ASP A 58 -6.61 -8.52 -12.00
CA ASP A 58 -7.34 -8.96 -13.21
C ASP A 58 -7.59 -7.79 -14.20
N GLY A 59 -6.58 -6.95 -14.39
CA GLY A 59 -6.62 -5.79 -15.28
C GLY A 59 -7.17 -4.50 -14.65
N THR A 60 -7.71 -4.56 -13.43
CA THR A 60 -8.26 -3.38 -12.73
C THR A 60 -7.27 -2.84 -11.70
N PRO A 61 -6.81 -1.59 -11.82
CA PRO A 61 -5.92 -1.00 -10.82
C PRO A 61 -6.68 -0.60 -9.56
N MET A 62 -6.03 -0.78 -8.41
CA MET A 62 -6.50 -0.28 -7.13
C MET A 62 -5.36 0.38 -6.35
N ALA A 63 -5.72 1.39 -5.58
CA ALA A 63 -4.88 2.07 -4.60
C ALA A 63 -5.28 1.64 -3.17
N GLU A 64 -4.64 2.22 -2.16
CA GLU A 64 -4.83 1.98 -0.73
C GLU A 64 -4.31 0.62 -0.23
N CYS A 65 -3.16 0.67 0.45
CA CYS A 65 -2.46 -0.50 0.95
C CYS A 65 -3.34 -1.44 1.79
N ALA A 66 -4.10 -0.89 2.76
CA ALA A 66 -4.99 -1.71 3.60
C ALA A 66 -6.09 -2.40 2.79
N ALA A 67 -6.67 -1.69 1.82
CA ALA A 67 -7.71 -2.27 0.96
C ALA A 67 -7.15 -3.42 0.11
N MET A 68 -5.91 -3.29 -0.38
CA MET A 68 -5.23 -4.40 -1.08
C MET A 68 -5.03 -5.62 -0.18
N LEU A 69 -4.57 -5.41 1.06
CA LEU A 69 -4.37 -6.49 2.02
C LEU A 69 -5.68 -7.18 2.39
N LEU A 70 -6.75 -6.41 2.61
CA LEU A 70 -8.08 -6.96 2.87
C LEU A 70 -8.59 -7.79 1.70
N LEU A 71 -8.51 -7.25 0.48
CA LEU A 71 -8.95 -7.95 -0.73
C LEU A 71 -8.17 -9.24 -0.98
N LEU A 72 -6.84 -9.20 -0.80
CA LEU A 72 -6.00 -10.38 -0.97
C LEU A 72 -6.34 -11.48 0.04
N ALA A 73 -6.57 -11.11 1.31
CA ALA A 73 -6.99 -12.06 2.33
C ALA A 73 -8.38 -12.66 2.05
N GLU A 74 -9.29 -11.88 1.49
CA GLU A 74 -10.63 -12.35 1.09
C GLU A 74 -10.59 -13.27 -0.12
N ARG A 75 -9.69 -13.02 -1.08
CA ARG A 75 -9.51 -13.85 -2.27
C ARG A 75 -8.77 -15.16 -2.01
N HIS A 76 -7.99 -15.20 -0.93
CA HIS A 76 -7.15 -16.34 -0.56
C HIS A 76 -7.43 -16.80 0.88
N PRO A 77 -8.68 -17.24 1.18
CA PRO A 77 -9.06 -17.65 2.52
C PRO A 77 -8.27 -18.87 3.02
N GLU A 78 -7.75 -19.69 2.11
CA GLU A 78 -6.90 -20.85 2.40
C GLU A 78 -5.58 -20.47 3.08
N ALA A 79 -5.08 -19.25 2.85
CA ALA A 79 -3.86 -18.76 3.49
C ALA A 79 -4.07 -18.36 4.96
N ALA A 80 -5.33 -18.29 5.42
CA ALA A 80 -5.72 -17.99 6.81
C ALA A 80 -5.09 -16.71 7.40
N LEU A 81 -4.81 -15.69 6.55
CA LEU A 81 -4.18 -14.43 6.95
C LEU A 81 -5.17 -13.41 7.52
N ALA A 82 -6.47 -13.68 7.45
CA ALA A 82 -7.50 -12.85 8.09
C ALA A 82 -8.48 -13.72 8.89
N PRO A 83 -8.96 -13.23 10.04
CA PRO A 83 -10.00 -13.92 10.78
C PRO A 83 -11.30 -14.02 9.96
N PRO A 84 -12.06 -15.13 10.05
CA PRO A 84 -13.33 -15.28 9.36
C PRO A 84 -14.32 -14.16 9.69
N VAL A 85 -15.16 -13.82 8.72
CA VAL A 85 -16.27 -12.88 8.93
C VAL A 85 -17.18 -13.43 10.03
N GLY A 86 -17.57 -12.58 10.99
CA GLY A 86 -18.39 -12.97 12.13
C GLY A 86 -17.61 -13.54 13.33
N SER A 87 -16.30 -13.83 13.20
CA SER A 87 -15.51 -14.24 14.36
C SER A 87 -15.19 -13.06 15.29
N PRO A 88 -15.06 -13.29 16.62
CA PRO A 88 -14.67 -12.22 17.55
C PRO A 88 -13.32 -11.56 17.22
N ALA A 89 -12.40 -12.29 16.60
CA ALA A 89 -11.09 -11.78 16.20
C ALA A 89 -11.17 -10.79 15.02
N ARG A 90 -12.28 -10.75 14.29
CA ARG A 90 -12.46 -9.83 13.15
C ARG A 90 -12.50 -8.36 13.58
N LEU A 91 -13.04 -8.06 14.75
CA LEU A 91 -13.11 -6.69 15.29
C LEU A 91 -11.71 -6.07 15.48
N PRO A 92 -10.80 -6.65 16.29
CA PRO A 92 -9.46 -6.09 16.45
C PRO A 92 -8.67 -6.12 15.14
N TYR A 93 -8.86 -7.12 14.28
CA TYR A 93 -8.21 -7.17 12.98
C TYR A 93 -8.53 -5.93 12.13
N LEU A 94 -9.80 -5.61 11.94
CA LEU A 94 -10.22 -4.43 11.16
C LEU A 94 -9.77 -3.12 11.84
N GLN A 95 -9.87 -3.03 13.16
CA GLN A 95 -9.43 -1.87 13.91
C GLN A 95 -7.93 -1.60 13.69
N TRP A 96 -7.09 -2.64 13.80
CA TRP A 96 -5.65 -2.50 13.59
C TRP A 96 -5.30 -2.19 12.14
N MET A 97 -5.96 -2.80 11.16
CA MET A 97 -5.75 -2.49 9.74
C MET A 97 -5.96 -1.00 9.47
N VAL A 98 -7.07 -0.44 9.95
CA VAL A 98 -7.38 0.99 9.77
C VAL A 98 -6.46 1.88 10.60
N HIS A 99 -6.16 1.52 11.86
CA HIS A 99 -5.27 2.29 12.72
C HIS A 99 -3.86 2.42 12.14
N LEU A 100 -3.29 1.30 11.68
CA LEU A 100 -1.94 1.29 11.11
C LEU A 100 -1.85 2.15 9.84
N THR A 101 -2.88 2.14 9.00
CA THR A 101 -2.86 2.86 7.73
C THR A 101 -3.29 4.32 7.83
N ASN A 102 -4.19 4.68 8.74
CA ASN A 102 -4.70 6.05 8.86
C ASN A 102 -3.98 6.87 9.94
N THR A 103 -3.38 6.23 10.94
CA THR A 103 -2.74 6.93 12.06
C THR A 103 -1.22 6.77 12.02
N VAL A 104 -0.74 5.53 11.96
CA VAL A 104 0.70 5.25 12.09
C VAL A 104 1.43 5.57 10.78
N GLN A 105 0.97 5.06 9.66
CA GLN A 105 1.65 5.25 8.37
C GLN A 105 1.71 6.72 7.92
N PRO A 106 0.66 7.55 8.05
CA PRO A 106 0.76 8.98 7.75
C PRO A 106 1.75 9.72 8.64
N ALA A 107 1.89 9.34 9.92
CA ALA A 107 2.89 9.93 10.80
C ALA A 107 4.32 9.68 10.28
N PHE A 108 4.61 8.47 9.80
CA PHE A 108 5.89 8.18 9.14
C PHE A 108 6.07 8.97 7.85
N ARG A 109 5.02 9.18 7.07
CA ARG A 109 5.12 10.00 5.86
C ARG A 109 5.55 11.43 6.19
N HIS A 110 5.00 12.02 7.25
CA HIS A 110 5.38 13.35 7.71
C HIS A 110 6.83 13.39 8.20
N TRP A 111 7.26 12.34 8.87
CA TRP A 111 8.63 12.21 9.35
C TRP A 111 9.65 12.12 8.20
N PHE A 112 9.38 11.27 7.20
CA PHE A 112 10.30 11.07 6.08
C PHE A 112 10.22 12.16 5.01
N PHE A 113 9.05 12.78 4.82
CA PHE A 113 8.79 13.76 3.77
C PHE A 113 8.17 15.06 4.34
N PRO A 114 8.81 15.72 5.30
CA PRO A 114 8.25 16.91 5.97
C PRO A 114 8.01 18.09 5.01
N ARG A 115 8.85 18.21 3.95
CA ARG A 115 8.73 19.28 2.94
C ARG A 115 7.40 19.29 2.19
N GLY A 116 6.82 18.11 1.97
CA GLY A 116 5.54 17.98 1.29
C GLY A 116 4.34 18.54 2.07
N LEU A 117 4.48 18.71 3.39
CA LEU A 117 3.44 19.22 4.28
C LEU A 117 3.65 20.69 4.66
N ALA A 118 4.87 21.00 5.06
CA ALA A 118 5.18 22.27 5.72
C ALA A 118 5.86 23.28 4.77
N GLY A 119 6.20 22.87 3.55
CA GLY A 119 7.10 23.61 2.68
C GLY A 119 8.57 23.51 3.13
N GLU A 120 9.48 23.95 2.28
CA GLU A 120 10.93 23.81 2.55
C GLU A 120 11.36 24.57 3.80
N GLU A 121 10.82 25.78 4.00
CA GLU A 121 11.17 26.68 5.09
C GLU A 121 10.74 26.18 6.49
N ASN A 122 9.72 25.31 6.55
CA ASN A 122 9.17 24.82 7.81
C ASN A 122 9.42 23.32 8.05
N ALA A 123 10.15 22.65 7.17
CA ALA A 123 10.33 21.20 7.21
C ALA A 123 10.95 20.70 8.53
N GLU A 124 11.86 21.46 9.13
CA GLU A 124 12.51 21.12 10.40
C GLU A 124 11.57 21.25 11.63
N ARG A 125 10.47 21.98 11.49
CA ARG A 125 9.50 22.20 12.59
C ARG A 125 8.45 21.11 12.69
N VAL A 126 8.37 20.23 11.69
CA VAL A 126 7.36 19.16 11.58
C VAL A 126 7.93 17.80 12.02
N LYS A 127 9.24 17.69 12.15
CA LYS A 127 9.91 16.53 12.74
C LYS A 127 9.80 16.53 14.25
#